data_338789df3814559ce7012d73620c62a1
#
_entry.id   338789df3814559ce7012d73620c62a1
#
_cell.length_a   1.000
_cell.length_b   1.000
_cell.length_c   1.000
_cell.angle_alpha   90.00
_cell.angle_beta   90.00
_cell.angle_gamma   90.00
#
_symmetry.space_group_name_H-M   'P 1'
#
loop_
_entity.id
_entity.type
_entity.pdbx_description
1 polymer ?
#
loop_
_entity_poly.entity_id
_entity_poly.type
_entity_poly.pdbx_seq_one_letter_code
_entity_poly.pdbx_strand_id
1 'polypeptide(L)'
;MSLYRKHRPASFGDVIGQEQVVSVLEKQIKNSNINHAYLFSGSRGTGKTSVARIFARAIGTQSTDLYEIDGASNNGVDEVRELREAVQTLPFQSKYKVYIIDEVHMLSKAAFNALLKTLEEPPAYVVFVLATTEKNKLPETIISRCQNFSFKKPHESDVRELLILVAKKEEIELDKGSLALIALLAEGSYRDALTILDKVLAVSKDKRIFVHEVEKITGAPSSVLVNQFLEALVTGDKKKAIGVIKDATDSHADMRVFTKLILRSARFAMLLVLAADMREFIKNEISDEELVFLGSLGKGLEAKKLPNILRALLKAYQEISVAYIQSLPLELIVAELPT
;
A
#
# COMPACT_ATOMS: atom_id res chain seq x y z
N MET A 1 4.26 10.05 19.09
CA MET A 1 3.04 9.51 18.43
C MET A 1 3.44 9.16 17.01
N SER A 2 3.12 7.96 16.49
CA SER A 2 3.54 7.55 15.14
C SER A 2 2.91 8.41 14.05
N LEU A 3 3.66 8.67 12.96
CA LEU A 3 3.23 9.55 11.86
C LEU A 3 1.90 9.10 11.24
N TYR A 4 1.68 7.79 11.07
CA TYR A 4 0.43 7.29 10.50
C TYR A 4 -0.81 7.54 11.38
N ARG A 5 -0.62 7.77 12.70
CA ARG A 5 -1.70 8.18 13.60
C ARG A 5 -1.89 9.68 13.61
N LYS A 6 -0.77 10.43 13.65
CA LYS A 6 -0.76 11.91 13.65
C LYS A 6 -1.36 12.50 12.38
N HIS A 7 -1.04 11.89 11.22
CA HIS A 7 -1.47 12.35 9.90
C HIS A 7 -2.64 11.54 9.32
N ARG A 8 -3.44 10.91 10.20
CA ARG A 8 -4.67 10.26 9.74
C ARG A 8 -5.64 11.34 9.21
N PRO A 9 -6.21 11.18 8.01
CA PRO A 9 -7.15 12.14 7.45
C PRO A 9 -8.31 12.40 8.41
N ALA A 10 -8.67 13.68 8.58
CA ALA A 10 -9.72 14.13 9.49
C ALA A 10 -11.02 14.46 8.75
N SER A 11 -10.94 14.82 7.47
CA SER A 11 -12.06 15.17 6.60
C SER A 11 -11.99 14.42 5.27
N PHE A 12 -13.06 14.41 4.50
CA PHE A 12 -13.07 13.81 3.16
C PHE A 12 -12.09 14.48 2.20
N GLY A 13 -11.87 15.80 2.34
CA GLY A 13 -10.91 16.55 1.55
C GLY A 13 -9.43 16.17 1.80
N ASP A 14 -9.14 15.48 2.91
CA ASP A 14 -7.80 14.98 3.21
C ASP A 14 -7.53 13.57 2.65
N VAL A 15 -8.55 12.93 2.05
CA VAL A 15 -8.46 11.56 1.55
C VAL A 15 -7.88 11.56 0.14
N ILE A 16 -6.76 10.88 -0.06
CA ILE A 16 -6.07 10.79 -1.35
C ILE A 16 -6.44 9.48 -2.03
N GLY A 17 -6.67 9.50 -3.36
CA GLY A 17 -6.79 8.33 -4.22
C GLY A 17 -8.07 7.50 -4.06
N GLN A 18 -9.11 8.03 -3.37
CA GLN A 18 -10.40 7.36 -3.16
C GLN A 18 -11.60 8.25 -3.55
N GLU A 19 -11.42 9.11 -4.54
CA GLU A 19 -12.39 10.15 -4.93
C GLU A 19 -13.76 9.58 -5.24
N GLN A 20 -13.83 8.40 -5.86
CA GLN A 20 -15.11 7.73 -6.19
C GLN A 20 -15.89 7.34 -4.93
N VAL A 21 -15.20 6.77 -3.94
CA VAL A 21 -15.82 6.39 -2.66
C VAL A 21 -16.28 7.63 -1.92
N VAL A 22 -15.40 8.62 -1.79
CA VAL A 22 -15.66 9.88 -1.11
C VAL A 22 -16.85 10.60 -1.72
N SER A 23 -16.90 10.78 -3.05
CA SER A 23 -17.97 11.51 -3.74
C SER A 23 -19.34 10.88 -3.55
N VAL A 24 -19.41 9.53 -3.50
CA VAL A 24 -20.69 8.84 -3.26
C VAL A 24 -21.13 9.02 -1.82
N LEU A 25 -20.22 8.89 -0.83
CA LEU A 25 -20.56 9.08 0.58
C LEU A 25 -21.02 10.52 0.86
N GLU A 26 -20.34 11.53 0.31
CA GLU A 26 -20.73 12.94 0.45
C GLU A 26 -22.10 13.23 -0.14
N LYS A 27 -22.43 12.66 -1.32
CA LYS A 27 -23.75 12.79 -1.92
C LYS A 27 -24.85 12.16 -1.05
N GLN A 28 -24.57 11.01 -0.44
CA GLN A 28 -25.53 10.36 0.46
C GLN A 28 -25.77 11.18 1.71
N ILE A 29 -24.73 11.75 2.30
CA ILE A 29 -24.83 12.63 3.46
C ILE A 29 -25.66 13.87 3.12
N LYS A 30 -25.33 14.52 2.00
CA LYS A 30 -26.03 15.71 1.53
C LYS A 30 -27.54 15.46 1.30
N ASN A 31 -27.88 14.29 0.78
CA ASN A 31 -29.24 13.90 0.50
C ASN A 31 -29.97 13.26 1.70
N SER A 32 -29.31 13.17 2.86
CA SER A 32 -29.81 12.48 4.07
C SER A 32 -30.22 11.02 3.80
N ASN A 33 -29.61 10.38 2.80
CA ASN A 33 -29.87 8.99 2.42
C ASN A 33 -28.77 8.07 3.00
N ILE A 34 -28.85 7.85 4.31
CA ILE A 34 -27.87 7.03 5.04
C ILE A 34 -28.42 5.60 5.14
N ASN A 35 -27.66 4.64 4.60
CA ASN A 35 -27.97 3.22 4.71
C ASN A 35 -27.59 2.70 6.09
N HIS A 36 -28.22 1.61 6.51
CA HIS A 36 -27.94 0.96 7.79
C HIS A 36 -26.62 0.18 7.80
N ALA A 37 -26.12 -0.24 6.62
CA ALA A 37 -24.88 -1.03 6.53
C ALA A 37 -24.05 -0.72 5.29
N TYR A 38 -22.75 -0.55 5.50
CA TYR A 38 -21.72 -0.28 4.51
C TYR A 38 -20.65 -1.36 4.59
N LEU A 39 -20.17 -1.83 3.43
CA LEU A 39 -19.02 -2.73 3.35
C LEU A 39 -17.87 -2.06 2.59
N PHE A 40 -16.79 -1.77 3.30
CA PHE A 40 -15.56 -1.20 2.76
C PHE A 40 -14.54 -2.32 2.53
N SER A 41 -14.29 -2.65 1.27
CA SER A 41 -13.35 -3.71 0.88
C SER A 41 -12.14 -3.15 0.14
N GLY A 42 -10.98 -3.76 0.34
CA GLY A 42 -9.72 -3.37 -0.34
C GLY A 42 -8.48 -3.74 0.48
N SER A 43 -7.30 -3.66 -0.11
CA SER A 43 -6.05 -4.04 0.55
C SER A 43 -5.78 -3.26 1.85
N ARG A 44 -4.83 -3.77 2.65
CA ARG A 44 -4.44 -3.13 3.92
C ARG A 44 -3.86 -1.74 3.66
N GLY A 45 -4.14 -0.79 4.56
CA GLY A 45 -3.54 0.55 4.52
C GLY A 45 -4.08 1.49 3.45
N THR A 46 -5.22 1.18 2.79
CA THR A 46 -5.86 1.99 1.75
C THR A 46 -6.80 3.08 2.27
N GLY A 47 -6.97 3.19 3.60
CA GLY A 47 -7.78 4.23 4.21
C GLY A 47 -9.20 3.83 4.64
N LYS A 48 -9.61 2.55 4.52
CA LYS A 48 -10.96 2.05 4.88
C LYS A 48 -11.46 2.56 6.23
N THR A 49 -10.71 2.25 7.29
CA THR A 49 -11.07 2.64 8.68
C THR A 49 -11.02 4.15 8.88
N SER A 50 -10.13 4.87 8.17
CA SER A 50 -10.06 6.34 8.23
C SER A 50 -11.31 6.96 7.61
N VAL A 51 -11.71 6.51 6.42
CA VAL A 51 -12.93 7.00 5.75
C VAL A 51 -14.18 6.63 6.55
N ALA A 52 -14.22 5.44 7.18
CA ALA A 52 -15.31 5.04 8.07
C ALA A 52 -15.49 6.03 9.24
N ARG A 53 -14.40 6.45 9.87
CA ARG A 53 -14.43 7.46 10.95
C ARG A 53 -14.85 8.84 10.48
N ILE A 54 -14.37 9.25 9.28
CA ILE A 54 -14.78 10.53 8.67
C ILE A 54 -16.27 10.50 8.38
N PHE A 55 -16.76 9.42 7.77
CA PHE A 55 -18.17 9.22 7.46
C PHE A 55 -19.03 9.27 8.73
N ALA A 56 -18.66 8.54 9.79
CA ALA A 56 -19.38 8.57 11.07
C ALA A 56 -19.49 9.99 11.62
N ARG A 57 -18.41 10.76 11.65
CA ARG A 57 -18.45 12.15 12.09
C ARG A 57 -19.30 13.04 11.17
N ALA A 58 -19.21 12.84 9.87
CA ALA A 58 -19.93 13.62 8.88
C ALA A 58 -21.46 13.42 8.93
N ILE A 59 -21.94 12.25 9.41
CA ILE A 59 -23.38 12.03 9.70
C ILE A 59 -23.80 12.50 11.09
N GLY A 60 -22.90 13.16 11.83
CA GLY A 60 -23.16 13.76 13.14
C GLY A 60 -22.96 12.84 14.33
N THR A 61 -22.23 11.73 14.19
CA THR A 61 -21.96 10.81 15.30
C THR A 61 -20.81 11.34 16.18
N GLN A 62 -21.09 11.51 17.45
CA GLN A 62 -20.13 11.88 18.48
C GLN A 62 -19.27 10.65 18.92
N SER A 63 -18.14 10.91 19.55
CA SER A 63 -17.24 9.83 20.00
C SER A 63 -17.87 8.85 20.99
N THR A 64 -18.87 9.28 21.76
CA THR A 64 -19.65 8.48 22.69
C THR A 64 -20.57 7.46 22.03
N ASP A 65 -20.94 7.71 20.76
CA ASP A 65 -21.82 6.87 19.96
C ASP A 65 -21.10 6.19 18.78
N LEU A 66 -19.76 6.28 18.76
CA LEU A 66 -18.90 5.65 17.78
C LEU A 66 -18.14 4.47 18.42
N TYR A 67 -18.45 3.27 17.99
CA TYR A 67 -17.85 2.03 18.48
C TYR A 67 -16.96 1.43 17.40
N GLU A 68 -15.71 1.16 17.75
CA GLU A 68 -14.74 0.53 16.85
C GLU A 68 -14.34 -0.83 17.42
N ILE A 69 -14.55 -1.86 16.62
CA ILE A 69 -14.30 -3.25 16.95
C ILE A 69 -13.29 -3.80 15.93
N ASP A 70 -12.19 -4.33 16.41
CA ASP A 70 -11.26 -5.08 15.59
C ASP A 70 -11.69 -6.55 15.59
N GLY A 71 -12.15 -7.03 14.44
CA GLY A 71 -12.61 -8.42 14.28
C GLY A 71 -11.50 -9.45 14.47
N ALA A 72 -10.23 -9.07 14.36
CA ALA A 72 -9.12 -9.96 14.66
C ALA A 72 -8.95 -10.22 16.18
N SER A 73 -9.23 -9.22 16.99
CA SER A 73 -9.12 -9.30 18.45
C SER A 73 -10.44 -9.68 19.14
N ASN A 74 -11.59 -9.45 18.47
CA ASN A 74 -12.94 -9.66 19.01
C ASN A 74 -13.75 -10.58 18.08
N ASN A 75 -13.28 -11.80 17.86
CA ASN A 75 -13.86 -12.74 16.89
C ASN A 75 -14.83 -13.75 17.50
N GLY A 76 -15.04 -13.74 18.81
CA GLY A 76 -15.90 -14.66 19.54
C GLY A 76 -17.38 -14.38 19.39
N VAL A 77 -18.20 -15.32 19.86
CA VAL A 77 -19.67 -15.20 19.80
C VAL A 77 -20.18 -14.28 20.89
N ASP A 78 -19.51 -14.26 22.04
CA ASP A 78 -19.97 -13.50 23.19
C ASP A 78 -19.77 -12.01 22.97
N GLU A 79 -18.66 -11.59 22.37
CA GLU A 79 -18.41 -10.20 22.01
C GLU A 79 -19.47 -9.68 21.00
N VAL A 80 -19.88 -10.52 20.06
CA VAL A 80 -20.93 -10.13 19.09
C VAL A 80 -22.34 -10.19 19.72
N ARG A 81 -22.56 -11.00 20.73
CA ARG A 81 -23.80 -10.96 21.51
C ARG A 81 -23.90 -9.68 22.34
N GLU A 82 -22.82 -9.29 23.02
CA GLU A 82 -22.74 -7.99 23.70
C GLU A 82 -22.97 -6.83 22.74
N LEU A 83 -22.35 -6.87 21.54
CA LEU A 83 -22.62 -5.92 20.47
C LEU A 83 -24.11 -5.87 20.13
N ARG A 84 -24.78 -7.01 19.98
CA ARG A 84 -26.19 -7.08 19.64
C ARG A 84 -27.09 -6.46 20.72
N GLU A 85 -26.77 -6.69 21.99
CA GLU A 85 -27.48 -6.05 23.11
C GLU A 85 -27.24 -4.54 23.12
N ALA A 86 -26.00 -4.12 22.93
CA ALA A 86 -25.62 -2.71 22.87
C ALA A 86 -26.30 -1.97 21.69
N VAL A 87 -26.55 -2.64 20.56
CA VAL A 87 -27.25 -2.09 19.40
C VAL A 87 -28.70 -1.73 19.72
N GLN A 88 -29.35 -2.44 20.63
CA GLN A 88 -30.74 -2.17 21.02
C GLN A 88 -30.90 -0.92 21.88
N THR A 89 -29.81 -0.38 22.42
CA THR A 89 -29.87 0.85 23.23
C THR A 89 -29.77 2.09 22.34
N LEU A 90 -30.55 3.13 22.68
CA LEU A 90 -30.51 4.40 21.94
C LEU A 90 -29.14 5.06 21.98
N PRO A 91 -28.79 5.89 20.95
CA PRO A 91 -27.61 6.73 21.01
C PRO A 91 -27.62 7.64 22.24
N PHE A 92 -26.43 7.95 22.76
CA PHE A 92 -26.32 8.78 23.96
C PHE A 92 -26.53 10.28 23.63
N GLN A 93 -25.92 10.77 22.54
CA GLN A 93 -25.95 12.19 22.16
C GLN A 93 -26.21 12.42 20.67
N SER A 94 -26.04 11.40 19.84
CA SER A 94 -26.05 11.53 18.38
C SER A 94 -27.37 11.10 17.77
N LYS A 95 -27.61 11.50 16.51
CA LYS A 95 -28.72 10.94 15.70
C LYS A 95 -28.49 9.47 15.37
N TYR A 96 -27.21 9.10 15.11
CA TYR A 96 -26.81 7.76 14.73
C TYR A 96 -25.79 7.20 15.69
N LYS A 97 -25.92 5.90 15.98
CA LYS A 97 -24.96 5.07 16.67
C LYS A 97 -24.21 4.26 15.62
N VAL A 98 -22.91 4.49 15.49
CA VAL A 98 -22.10 3.89 14.42
C VAL A 98 -21.17 2.81 14.98
N TYR A 99 -21.21 1.65 14.34
CA TYR A 99 -20.32 0.54 14.63
C TYR A 99 -19.39 0.32 13.45
N ILE A 100 -18.09 0.55 13.65
CA ILE A 100 -17.03 0.23 12.68
C ILE A 100 -16.44 -1.11 13.11
N ILE A 101 -16.59 -2.14 12.27
CA ILE A 101 -16.00 -3.46 12.48
C ILE A 101 -14.88 -3.63 11.46
N ASP A 102 -13.63 -3.50 11.93
CA ASP A 102 -12.45 -3.67 11.09
C ASP A 102 -12.07 -5.15 10.98
N GLU A 103 -11.51 -5.56 9.85
CA GLU A 103 -11.17 -6.95 9.50
C GLU A 103 -12.31 -7.94 9.79
N VAL A 104 -13.53 -7.56 9.40
CA VAL A 104 -14.76 -8.30 9.70
C VAL A 104 -14.73 -9.76 9.24
N HIS A 105 -13.91 -10.11 8.23
CA HIS A 105 -13.71 -11.49 7.77
C HIS A 105 -13.07 -12.42 8.81
N MET A 106 -12.50 -11.87 9.89
CA MET A 106 -11.91 -12.62 10.99
C MET A 106 -12.94 -13.11 12.02
N LEU A 107 -14.19 -12.64 11.95
CA LEU A 107 -15.25 -13.08 12.82
C LEU A 107 -15.55 -14.59 12.63
N SER A 108 -15.87 -15.28 13.72
CA SER A 108 -16.30 -16.67 13.66
C SER A 108 -17.64 -16.83 12.93
N LYS A 109 -17.95 -18.02 12.41
CA LYS A 109 -19.24 -18.30 11.77
C LYS A 109 -20.43 -18.00 12.67
N ALA A 110 -20.30 -18.28 13.97
CA ALA A 110 -21.34 -18.03 14.95
C ALA A 110 -21.51 -16.53 15.22
N ALA A 111 -20.41 -15.75 15.23
CA ALA A 111 -20.42 -14.29 15.31
C ALA A 111 -21.09 -13.68 14.07
N PHE A 112 -20.79 -14.16 12.86
CA PHE A 112 -21.50 -13.74 11.64
C PHE A 112 -23.01 -13.98 11.73
N ASN A 113 -23.45 -15.15 12.20
CA ASN A 113 -24.86 -15.45 12.34
C ASN A 113 -25.56 -14.54 13.36
N ALA A 114 -24.85 -14.15 14.42
CA ALA A 114 -25.38 -13.19 15.39
C ALA A 114 -25.50 -11.78 14.79
N LEU A 115 -24.52 -11.35 13.98
CA LEU A 115 -24.51 -10.06 13.28
C LEU A 115 -25.60 -9.99 12.18
N LEU A 116 -25.85 -11.10 11.45
CA LEU A 116 -26.86 -11.17 10.41
C LEU A 116 -28.25 -10.75 10.89
N LYS A 117 -28.68 -11.23 12.08
CA LYS A 117 -29.98 -10.87 12.64
C LYS A 117 -30.13 -9.35 12.83
N THR A 118 -29.04 -8.68 13.23
CA THR A 118 -29.05 -7.22 13.41
C THR A 118 -28.97 -6.47 12.09
N LEU A 119 -28.33 -7.04 11.07
CA LEU A 119 -28.29 -6.46 9.72
C LEU A 119 -29.62 -6.63 8.95
N GLU A 120 -30.42 -7.62 9.31
CA GLU A 120 -31.74 -7.85 8.71
C GLU A 120 -32.80 -6.88 9.24
N GLU A 121 -32.77 -6.64 10.54
CA GLU A 121 -33.74 -5.76 11.24
C GLU A 121 -32.97 -4.74 12.10
N PRO A 122 -32.21 -3.82 11.49
CA PRO A 122 -31.43 -2.83 12.22
C PRO A 122 -32.35 -1.74 12.81
N PRO A 123 -32.10 -1.28 14.05
CA PRO A 123 -32.73 -0.08 14.54
C PRO A 123 -32.43 1.12 13.64
N ALA A 124 -33.40 2.01 13.43
CA ALA A 124 -33.28 3.14 12.49
C ALA A 124 -32.13 4.12 12.83
N TYR A 125 -31.66 4.09 14.06
CA TYR A 125 -30.54 4.92 14.53
C TYR A 125 -29.17 4.23 14.46
N VAL A 126 -29.10 2.99 13.94
CA VAL A 126 -27.84 2.23 13.89
C VAL A 126 -27.28 2.20 12.48
N VAL A 127 -25.97 2.44 12.38
CA VAL A 127 -25.24 2.33 11.12
C VAL A 127 -24.01 1.44 11.33
N PHE A 128 -23.89 0.40 10.52
CA PHE A 128 -22.71 -0.47 10.48
C PHE A 128 -21.77 -0.06 9.35
N VAL A 129 -20.47 0.01 9.63
CA VAL A 129 -19.42 0.11 8.63
C VAL A 129 -18.48 -1.08 8.80
N LEU A 130 -18.63 -2.08 7.95
CA LEU A 130 -17.82 -3.28 7.93
C LEU A 130 -16.60 -3.03 7.04
N ALA A 131 -15.40 -3.24 7.53
CA ALA A 131 -14.18 -3.12 6.75
C ALA A 131 -13.48 -4.47 6.62
N THR A 132 -12.95 -4.78 5.44
CA THR A 132 -12.26 -6.04 5.18
C THR A 132 -11.16 -5.91 4.15
N THR A 133 -10.10 -6.69 4.32
CA THR A 133 -9.08 -6.92 3.29
C THR A 133 -9.42 -8.10 2.38
N GLU A 134 -10.35 -8.98 2.80
CA GLU A 134 -10.68 -10.23 2.11
C GLU A 134 -12.20 -10.39 1.91
N LYS A 135 -12.75 -9.63 0.95
CA LYS A 135 -14.20 -9.66 0.64
C LYS A 135 -14.70 -11.06 0.28
N ASN A 136 -13.88 -11.85 -0.38
CA ASN A 136 -14.19 -13.22 -0.82
C ASN A 136 -14.37 -14.22 0.33
N LYS A 137 -13.90 -13.89 1.54
CA LYS A 137 -14.14 -14.71 2.74
C LYS A 137 -15.47 -14.40 3.44
N LEU A 138 -16.15 -13.33 3.03
CA LEU A 138 -17.42 -12.96 3.64
C LEU A 138 -18.57 -13.80 3.08
N PRO A 139 -19.55 -14.19 3.92
CA PRO A 139 -20.78 -14.80 3.46
C PRO A 139 -21.56 -13.85 2.53
N GLU A 140 -22.12 -14.39 1.45
CA GLU A 140 -22.95 -13.63 0.50
C GLU A 140 -24.14 -12.96 1.18
N THR A 141 -24.66 -13.58 2.24
CA THR A 141 -25.74 -13.06 3.08
C THR A 141 -25.39 -11.73 3.79
N ILE A 142 -24.12 -11.50 4.13
CA ILE A 142 -23.62 -10.22 4.65
C ILE A 142 -23.48 -9.21 3.50
N ILE A 143 -22.82 -9.65 2.41
CA ILE A 143 -22.51 -8.78 1.26
C ILE A 143 -23.79 -8.17 0.65
N SER A 144 -24.85 -8.98 0.52
CA SER A 144 -26.12 -8.56 -0.07
C SER A 144 -26.91 -7.54 0.76
N ARG A 145 -26.66 -7.45 2.06
CA ARG A 145 -27.29 -6.50 2.98
C ARG A 145 -26.53 -5.20 3.17
N CYS A 146 -25.32 -5.11 2.61
CA CYS A 146 -24.46 -3.94 2.74
C CYS A 146 -24.34 -3.18 1.42
N GLN A 147 -24.25 -1.88 1.52
CA GLN A 147 -23.80 -1.08 0.38
C GLN A 147 -22.28 -1.23 0.24
N ASN A 148 -21.85 -1.75 -0.92
CA ASN A 148 -20.45 -2.12 -1.16
C ASN A 148 -19.63 -0.96 -1.72
N PHE A 149 -18.46 -0.71 -1.10
CA PHE A 149 -17.45 0.25 -1.55
C PHE A 149 -16.11 -0.45 -1.70
N SER A 150 -15.54 -0.39 -2.90
CA SER A 150 -14.22 -0.96 -3.17
C SER A 150 -13.15 0.11 -3.12
N PHE A 151 -12.27 0.01 -2.15
CA PHE A 151 -11.10 0.88 -2.01
C PHE A 151 -10.01 0.40 -2.94
N LYS A 152 -9.60 1.26 -3.85
CA LYS A 152 -8.52 0.96 -4.78
C LYS A 152 -7.18 0.93 -4.05
N LYS A 153 -6.28 0.08 -4.53
CA LYS A 153 -4.88 0.13 -4.10
C LYS A 153 -4.28 1.44 -4.60
N PRO A 154 -3.72 2.30 -3.71
CA PRO A 154 -3.08 3.55 -4.12
C PRO A 154 -1.97 3.32 -5.14
N HIS A 155 -1.86 4.21 -6.12
CA HIS A 155 -0.71 4.28 -7.00
C HIS A 155 0.52 4.82 -6.25
N GLU A 156 1.71 4.58 -6.77
CA GLU A 156 2.93 5.16 -6.18
C GLU A 156 2.87 6.70 -6.14
N SER A 157 2.22 7.33 -7.13
CA SER A 157 1.96 8.77 -7.16
C SER A 157 1.16 9.26 -5.95
N ASP A 158 0.10 8.54 -5.57
CA ASP A 158 -0.77 8.89 -4.44
C ASP A 158 -0.01 8.77 -3.11
N VAL A 159 0.83 7.72 -3.00
CA VAL A 159 1.68 7.52 -1.83
C VAL A 159 2.73 8.63 -1.72
N ARG A 160 3.33 9.06 -2.83
CA ARG A 160 4.27 10.19 -2.86
C ARG A 160 3.60 11.49 -2.47
N GLU A 161 2.40 11.75 -2.98
CA GLU A 161 1.61 12.94 -2.61
C GLU A 161 1.42 12.99 -1.10
N LEU A 162 1.00 11.88 -0.47
CA LEU A 162 0.91 11.79 0.98
C LEU A 162 2.24 12.08 1.68
N LEU A 163 3.34 11.45 1.21
CA LEU A 163 4.66 11.65 1.81
C LEU A 163 5.12 13.10 1.72
N ILE A 164 4.90 13.78 0.59
CA ILE A 164 5.21 15.20 0.40
C ILE A 164 4.39 16.07 1.35
N LEU A 165 3.08 15.81 1.48
CA LEU A 165 2.21 16.54 2.39
C LEU A 165 2.66 16.38 3.86
N VAL A 166 3.01 15.15 4.26
CA VAL A 166 3.48 14.86 5.62
C VAL A 166 4.86 15.45 5.85
N ALA A 167 5.79 15.33 4.91
CA ALA A 167 7.11 15.91 4.99
C ALA A 167 7.04 17.43 5.20
N LYS A 168 6.18 18.12 4.44
CA LYS A 168 5.94 19.55 4.61
C LYS A 168 5.42 19.92 6.00
N LYS A 169 4.47 19.12 6.54
CA LYS A 169 3.89 19.37 7.89
C LYS A 169 4.88 19.10 9.02
N GLU A 170 5.82 18.17 8.84
CA GLU A 170 6.85 17.81 9.82
C GLU A 170 8.18 18.57 9.61
N GLU A 171 8.23 19.44 8.59
CA GLU A 171 9.46 20.16 8.19
C GLU A 171 10.62 19.21 7.86
N ILE A 172 10.32 18.17 7.08
CA ILE A 172 11.26 17.14 6.62
C ILE A 172 11.60 17.40 5.16
N GLU A 173 12.86 17.31 4.79
CA GLU A 173 13.33 17.31 3.41
C GLU A 173 13.57 15.87 2.96
N LEU A 174 12.82 15.43 1.95
CA LEU A 174 13.00 14.13 1.29
C LEU A 174 13.60 14.35 -0.09
N ASP A 175 14.72 13.70 -0.40
CA ASP A 175 15.20 13.67 -1.78
C ASP A 175 14.28 12.81 -2.67
N LYS A 176 14.38 12.98 -3.99
CA LYS A 176 13.54 12.23 -4.96
C LYS A 176 13.73 10.71 -4.83
N GLY A 177 14.94 10.26 -4.56
CA GLY A 177 15.26 8.85 -4.38
C GLY A 177 14.60 8.24 -3.16
N SER A 178 14.68 8.92 -2.01
CA SER A 178 14.00 8.53 -0.77
C SER A 178 12.50 8.43 -0.96
N LEU A 179 11.90 9.46 -1.55
CA LEU A 179 10.48 9.53 -1.82
C LEU A 179 10.01 8.36 -2.71
N ALA A 180 10.77 8.10 -3.78
CA ALA A 180 10.48 7.02 -4.70
C ALA A 180 10.64 5.64 -4.05
N LEU A 181 11.72 5.44 -3.28
CA LEU A 181 11.99 4.17 -2.61
C LEU A 181 10.95 3.87 -1.54
N ILE A 182 10.57 4.84 -0.69
CA ILE A 182 9.52 4.66 0.32
C ILE A 182 8.19 4.32 -0.34
N ALA A 183 7.79 5.04 -1.41
CA ALA A 183 6.55 4.77 -2.13
C ALA A 183 6.53 3.36 -2.75
N LEU A 184 7.64 2.91 -3.32
CA LEU A 184 7.79 1.57 -3.87
C LEU A 184 7.67 0.49 -2.79
N LEU A 185 8.35 0.66 -1.65
CA LEU A 185 8.37 -0.30 -0.54
C LEU A 185 7.03 -0.37 0.20
N ALA A 186 6.28 0.72 0.21
CA ALA A 186 4.95 0.79 0.80
C ALA A 186 3.89 -0.04 0.06
N GLU A 187 4.16 -0.47 -1.18
CA GLU A 187 3.30 -1.35 -1.98
C GLU A 187 1.83 -0.90 -2.06
N GLY A 188 1.60 0.42 -2.11
CA GLY A 188 0.26 1.00 -2.15
C GLY A 188 -0.46 0.98 -0.80
N SER A 189 0.29 1.05 0.30
CA SER A 189 -0.23 1.22 1.66
C SER A 189 0.22 2.56 2.23
N TYR A 190 -0.70 3.47 2.47
CA TYR A 190 -0.41 4.74 3.14
C TYR A 190 0.16 4.56 4.55
N ARG A 191 -0.33 3.54 5.28
CA ARG A 191 0.16 3.23 6.63
C ARG A 191 1.62 2.78 6.60
N ASP A 192 1.98 1.89 5.66
CA ASP A 192 3.33 1.36 5.59
C ASP A 192 4.31 2.41 5.11
N ALA A 193 3.92 3.30 4.18
CA ALA A 193 4.71 4.45 3.75
C ALA A 193 5.09 5.35 4.95
N LEU A 194 4.09 5.74 5.75
CA LEU A 194 4.33 6.58 6.93
C LEU A 194 5.08 5.83 8.03
N THR A 195 4.93 4.51 8.13
CA THR A 195 5.69 3.70 9.09
C THR A 195 7.16 3.60 8.69
N ILE A 196 7.46 3.46 7.39
CA ILE A 196 8.83 3.49 6.89
C ILE A 196 9.45 4.87 7.15
N LEU A 197 8.75 5.96 6.80
CA LEU A 197 9.21 7.32 7.05
C LEU A 197 9.50 7.55 8.55
N ASP A 198 8.61 7.10 9.43
CA ASP A 198 8.76 7.22 10.88
C ASP A 198 10.01 6.50 11.40
N LYS A 199 10.29 5.29 10.87
CA LYS A 199 11.51 4.52 11.20
C LYS A 199 12.78 5.22 10.74
N VAL A 200 12.79 5.78 9.53
CA VAL A 200 13.96 6.48 8.99
C VAL A 200 14.24 7.74 9.81
N LEU A 201 13.20 8.52 10.12
CA LEU A 201 13.32 9.71 10.97
C LEU A 201 13.85 9.42 12.37
N ALA A 202 13.49 8.28 12.95
CA ALA A 202 13.97 7.89 14.29
C ALA A 202 15.48 7.65 14.35
N VAL A 203 16.14 7.42 13.21
CA VAL A 203 17.57 7.11 13.12
C VAL A 203 18.34 8.23 12.42
N SER A 204 17.69 9.04 11.62
CA SER A 204 18.31 10.19 10.95
C SER A 204 18.76 11.24 11.96
N LYS A 205 19.92 11.86 11.71
CA LYS A 205 20.51 12.87 12.61
C LYS A 205 19.89 14.25 12.44
N ASP A 206 19.32 14.49 11.29
CA ASP A 206 18.66 15.74 10.92
C ASP A 206 17.34 15.44 10.20
N LYS A 207 16.63 16.50 9.80
CA LYS A 207 15.35 16.36 9.08
C LYS A 207 15.53 16.24 7.56
N ARG A 208 16.75 15.97 7.08
CA ARG A 208 17.06 15.68 5.68
C ARG A 208 17.26 14.19 5.52
N ILE A 209 16.46 13.57 4.68
CA ILE A 209 16.48 12.14 4.44
C ILE A 209 16.96 11.88 3.01
N PHE A 210 18.04 11.14 2.91
CA PHE A 210 18.63 10.70 1.66
C PHE A 210 18.33 9.22 1.41
N VAL A 211 18.33 8.81 0.13
CA VAL A 211 18.00 7.46 -0.28
C VAL A 211 18.82 6.38 0.44
N HIS A 212 20.09 6.62 0.70
CA HIS A 212 20.96 5.66 1.38
C HIS A 212 20.55 5.40 2.85
N GLU A 213 19.89 6.35 3.51
CA GLU A 213 19.35 6.16 4.86
C GLU A 213 18.09 5.26 4.81
N VAL A 214 17.22 5.47 3.81
CA VAL A 214 16.07 4.60 3.56
C VAL A 214 16.54 3.18 3.24
N GLU A 215 17.51 3.01 2.33
CA GLU A 215 18.13 1.72 1.99
C GLU A 215 18.61 1.00 3.25
N LYS A 216 19.39 1.66 4.09
CA LYS A 216 19.97 1.10 5.32
C LYS A 216 18.91 0.67 6.34
N ILE A 217 17.86 1.47 6.53
CA ILE A 217 16.83 1.21 7.55
C ILE A 217 15.83 0.15 7.10
N THR A 218 15.55 0.10 5.81
CA THR A 218 14.57 -0.85 5.25
C THR A 218 15.20 -2.19 4.85
N GLY A 219 16.55 -2.27 4.78
CA GLY A 219 17.24 -3.41 4.19
C GLY A 219 17.08 -3.49 2.67
N ALA A 220 16.64 -2.41 2.03
CA ALA A 220 16.59 -2.35 0.59
C ALA A 220 18.03 -2.36 0.01
N PRO A 221 18.25 -3.09 -1.08
CA PRO A 221 19.56 -3.09 -1.75
C PRO A 221 19.89 -1.69 -2.27
N SER A 222 21.17 -1.34 -2.21
CA SER A 222 21.60 -0.02 -2.68
C SER A 222 21.34 0.16 -4.18
N SER A 223 21.06 1.39 -4.58
CA SER A 223 20.88 1.78 -5.98
C SER A 223 22.12 1.43 -6.83
N VAL A 224 23.30 1.46 -6.22
CA VAL A 224 24.56 1.05 -6.87
C VAL A 224 24.52 -0.42 -7.29
N LEU A 225 24.12 -1.32 -6.40
CA LEU A 225 24.02 -2.76 -6.70
C LEU A 225 22.97 -3.02 -7.78
N VAL A 226 21.82 -2.32 -7.73
CA VAL A 226 20.76 -2.41 -8.74
C VAL A 226 21.30 -2.04 -10.12
N ASN A 227 21.99 -0.91 -10.20
CA ASN A 227 22.55 -0.40 -11.45
C ASN A 227 23.65 -1.32 -12.01
N GLN A 228 24.55 -1.80 -11.16
CA GLN A 228 25.62 -2.72 -11.56
C GLN A 228 25.06 -4.06 -12.07
N PHE A 229 24.03 -4.59 -11.44
CA PHE A 229 23.38 -5.82 -11.90
C PHE A 229 22.68 -5.63 -13.24
N LEU A 230 21.92 -4.55 -13.39
CA LEU A 230 21.23 -4.24 -14.65
C LEU A 230 22.23 -4.05 -15.79
N GLU A 231 23.31 -3.32 -15.56
CA GLU A 231 24.40 -3.15 -16.54
C GLU A 231 25.00 -4.50 -16.92
N ALA A 232 25.33 -5.36 -15.95
CA ALA A 232 25.89 -6.68 -16.20
C ALA A 232 24.94 -7.58 -17.03
N LEU A 233 23.62 -7.52 -16.77
CA LEU A 233 22.62 -8.23 -17.58
C LEU A 233 22.57 -7.73 -19.02
N VAL A 234 22.63 -6.41 -19.22
CA VAL A 234 22.54 -5.79 -20.56
C VAL A 234 23.82 -6.07 -21.36
N THR A 235 24.99 -5.96 -20.74
CA THR A 235 26.29 -6.22 -21.36
C THR A 235 26.62 -7.71 -21.52
N GLY A 236 25.90 -8.60 -20.80
CA GLY A 236 26.16 -10.05 -20.80
C GLY A 236 27.34 -10.46 -19.92
N ASP A 237 27.80 -9.59 -18.99
CA ASP A 237 28.89 -9.91 -18.08
C ASP A 237 28.40 -10.81 -16.93
N LYS A 238 28.41 -12.11 -17.18
CA LYS A 238 27.98 -13.14 -16.21
C LYS A 238 28.78 -13.10 -14.91
N LYS A 239 30.10 -12.84 -14.99
CA LYS A 239 30.97 -12.82 -13.81
C LYS A 239 30.61 -11.64 -12.90
N LYS A 240 30.43 -10.46 -13.48
CA LYS A 240 30.00 -9.25 -12.76
C LYS A 240 28.63 -9.47 -12.15
N ALA A 241 27.66 -10.02 -12.91
CA ALA A 241 26.31 -10.27 -12.44
C ALA A 241 26.25 -11.20 -11.22
N ILE A 242 26.96 -12.33 -11.25
CA ILE A 242 27.07 -13.25 -10.10
C ILE A 242 27.76 -12.58 -8.91
N GLY A 243 28.79 -11.76 -9.15
CA GLY A 243 29.45 -10.99 -8.09
C GLY A 243 28.46 -10.06 -7.37
N VAL A 244 27.63 -9.34 -8.12
CA VAL A 244 26.63 -8.43 -7.54
C VAL A 244 25.56 -9.19 -6.76
N ILE A 245 25.10 -10.35 -7.23
CA ILE A 245 24.16 -11.20 -6.47
C ILE A 245 24.78 -11.61 -5.13
N LYS A 246 26.06 -12.00 -5.14
CA LYS A 246 26.79 -12.34 -3.92
C LYS A 246 26.84 -11.14 -2.96
N ASP A 247 27.26 -9.97 -3.44
CA ASP A 247 27.36 -8.75 -2.62
C ASP A 247 26.00 -8.37 -2.02
N ALA A 248 24.92 -8.50 -2.79
CA ALA A 248 23.56 -8.27 -2.31
C ALA A 248 23.17 -9.30 -1.22
N THR A 249 23.52 -10.56 -1.39
CA THR A 249 23.28 -11.62 -0.40
C THR A 249 24.10 -11.41 0.87
N ASP A 250 25.36 -11.08 0.74
CA ASP A 250 26.28 -10.83 1.87
C ASP A 250 25.85 -9.59 2.68
N SER A 251 25.23 -8.60 2.02
CA SER A 251 24.62 -7.44 2.69
C SER A 251 23.24 -7.70 3.28
N HIS A 252 22.73 -8.94 3.25
CA HIS A 252 21.38 -9.33 3.72
C HIS A 252 20.26 -8.57 3.03
N ALA A 253 20.43 -8.14 1.79
CA ALA A 253 19.39 -7.48 1.02
C ALA A 253 18.25 -8.44 0.71
N ASP A 254 17.00 -7.94 0.79
CA ASP A 254 15.83 -8.70 0.36
C ASP A 254 15.86 -8.92 -1.16
N MET A 255 16.03 -10.17 -1.60
CA MET A 255 16.15 -10.53 -3.01
C MET A 255 14.90 -10.19 -3.81
N ARG A 256 13.72 -10.20 -3.19
CA ARG A 256 12.47 -9.81 -3.84
C ARG A 256 12.42 -8.30 -4.09
N VAL A 257 12.85 -7.51 -3.10
CA VAL A 257 13.00 -6.05 -3.26
C VAL A 257 14.06 -5.75 -4.31
N PHE A 258 15.20 -6.46 -4.28
CA PHE A 258 16.26 -6.32 -5.28
C PHE A 258 15.75 -6.53 -6.70
N THR A 259 15.06 -7.63 -6.94
CA THR A 259 14.48 -7.93 -8.25
C THR A 259 13.43 -6.90 -8.67
N LYS A 260 12.61 -6.41 -7.73
CA LYS A 260 11.61 -5.38 -7.99
C LYS A 260 12.25 -4.05 -8.42
N LEU A 261 13.34 -3.65 -7.77
CA LEU A 261 14.09 -2.45 -8.15
C LEU A 261 14.72 -2.60 -9.54
N ILE A 262 15.35 -3.75 -9.83
CA ILE A 262 15.93 -4.03 -11.14
C ILE A 262 14.85 -4.02 -12.24
N LEU A 263 13.70 -4.65 -11.98
CA LEU A 263 12.55 -4.62 -12.91
C LEU A 263 12.09 -3.20 -13.21
N ARG A 264 12.02 -2.33 -12.18
CA ARG A 264 11.66 -0.93 -12.35
C ARG A 264 12.67 -0.20 -13.23
N SER A 265 13.96 -0.32 -12.91
CA SER A 265 15.04 0.33 -13.66
C SER A 265 15.12 -0.18 -15.12
N ALA A 266 15.03 -1.50 -15.33
CA ALA A 266 14.98 -2.10 -16.66
C ALA A 266 13.78 -1.62 -17.50
N ARG A 267 12.59 -1.49 -16.86
CA ARG A 267 11.39 -0.94 -17.51
C ARG A 267 11.60 0.52 -17.90
N PHE A 268 12.18 1.34 -17.02
CA PHE A 268 12.46 2.73 -17.35
C PHE A 268 13.48 2.86 -18.48
N ALA A 269 14.56 2.07 -18.45
CA ALA A 269 15.52 2.02 -19.54
C ALA A 269 14.84 1.66 -20.88
N MET A 270 13.97 0.67 -20.88
CA MET A 270 13.20 0.29 -22.08
C MET A 270 12.26 1.41 -22.55
N LEU A 271 11.54 2.06 -21.64
CA LEU A 271 10.61 3.15 -21.99
C LEU A 271 11.35 4.36 -22.56
N LEU A 272 12.53 4.72 -22.02
CA LEU A 272 13.36 5.80 -22.55
C LEU A 272 13.79 5.58 -24.00
N VAL A 273 13.86 4.31 -24.44
CA VAL A 273 14.18 3.93 -25.82
C VAL A 273 12.95 3.95 -26.72
N LEU A 274 11.84 3.40 -26.24
CA LEU A 274 10.64 3.16 -27.06
C LEU A 274 9.71 4.39 -27.16
N ALA A 275 9.71 5.23 -26.13
CA ALA A 275 8.76 6.33 -25.99
C ALA A 275 9.47 7.57 -25.40
N ALA A 276 10.03 8.41 -26.28
CA ALA A 276 10.79 9.60 -25.86
C ALA A 276 9.95 10.61 -25.06
N ASP A 277 8.66 10.65 -25.27
CA ASP A 277 7.66 11.44 -24.53
C ASP A 277 7.53 11.00 -23.06
N MET A 278 7.87 9.75 -22.73
CA MET A 278 7.88 9.25 -21.34
C MET A 278 9.06 9.78 -20.53
N ARG A 279 10.02 10.48 -21.15
CA ARG A 279 11.21 10.98 -20.44
C ARG A 279 10.86 11.92 -19.28
N GLU A 280 9.91 12.83 -19.50
CA GLU A 280 9.48 13.78 -18.47
C GLU A 280 8.79 13.05 -17.30
N PHE A 281 7.96 12.06 -17.59
CA PHE A 281 7.38 11.20 -16.57
C PHE A 281 8.47 10.49 -15.75
N ILE A 282 9.44 9.84 -16.42
CA ILE A 282 10.51 9.10 -15.76
C ILE A 282 11.40 10.03 -14.92
N LYS A 283 11.69 11.24 -15.40
CA LYS A 283 12.46 12.27 -14.67
C LYS A 283 11.82 12.64 -13.32
N ASN A 284 10.50 12.59 -13.23
CA ASN A 284 9.79 12.84 -11.98
C ASN A 284 9.79 11.63 -11.03
N GLU A 285 10.18 10.45 -11.54
CA GLU A 285 10.17 9.18 -10.81
C GLU A 285 11.52 8.81 -10.20
N ILE A 286 12.63 9.31 -10.74
CA ILE A 286 14.01 8.93 -10.39
C ILE A 286 14.92 10.16 -10.28
N SER A 287 16.13 9.96 -9.75
CA SER A 287 17.16 11.01 -9.71
C SER A 287 17.69 11.34 -11.11
N ASP A 288 18.28 12.54 -11.27
CA ASP A 288 18.88 12.94 -12.54
C ASP A 288 20.07 12.04 -12.93
N GLU A 289 20.82 11.55 -11.94
CA GLU A 289 21.93 10.60 -12.14
C GLU A 289 21.43 9.24 -12.65
N GLU A 290 20.38 8.72 -12.05
CA GLU A 290 19.73 7.47 -12.49
C GLU A 290 19.14 7.62 -13.90
N LEU A 291 18.55 8.78 -14.22
CA LEU A 291 18.02 9.06 -15.55
C LEU A 291 19.13 9.04 -16.62
N VAL A 292 20.29 9.60 -16.33
CA VAL A 292 21.46 9.58 -17.23
C VAL A 292 21.96 8.16 -17.41
N PHE A 293 22.10 7.41 -16.32
CA PHE A 293 22.52 6.02 -16.35
C PHE A 293 21.59 5.14 -17.18
N LEU A 294 20.28 5.16 -16.92
CA LEU A 294 19.28 4.37 -17.65
C LEU A 294 19.21 4.77 -19.14
N GLY A 295 19.35 6.07 -19.41
CA GLY A 295 19.42 6.56 -20.78
C GLY A 295 20.65 6.08 -21.54
N SER A 296 21.76 5.82 -20.85
CA SER A 296 22.98 5.25 -21.47
C SER A 296 22.82 3.77 -21.81
N LEU A 297 22.18 2.98 -20.95
CA LEU A 297 21.86 1.57 -21.17
C LEU A 297 20.91 1.35 -22.34
N GLY A 298 20.04 2.32 -22.60
CA GLY A 298 19.08 2.28 -23.70
C GLY A 298 19.66 2.59 -25.08
N LYS A 299 20.96 2.86 -25.21
CA LYS A 299 21.60 3.21 -26.49
C LYS A 299 22.19 1.97 -27.16
N GLY A 300 21.95 1.82 -28.48
CA GLY A 300 22.60 0.81 -29.31
C GLY A 300 21.89 -0.55 -29.39
N LEU A 301 22.66 -1.58 -29.81
CA LEU A 301 22.16 -2.95 -30.03
C LEU A 301 21.69 -3.63 -28.72
N GLU A 302 22.21 -3.20 -27.60
CA GLU A 302 21.93 -3.76 -26.28
C GLU A 302 20.51 -3.45 -25.80
N ALA A 303 19.92 -2.35 -26.24
CA ALA A 303 18.52 -2.02 -25.99
C ALA A 303 17.53 -3.11 -26.43
N LYS A 304 17.88 -3.87 -27.48
CA LYS A 304 17.07 -4.98 -27.99
C LYS A 304 16.99 -6.16 -27.01
N LYS A 305 17.89 -6.26 -26.06
CA LYS A 305 17.90 -7.31 -25.01
C LYS A 305 16.93 -7.00 -23.88
N LEU A 306 16.58 -5.73 -23.62
CA LEU A 306 15.76 -5.30 -22.47
C LEU A 306 14.41 -6.02 -22.36
N PRO A 307 13.63 -6.26 -23.42
CA PRO A 307 12.37 -7.01 -23.31
C PRO A 307 12.55 -8.45 -22.81
N ASN A 308 13.63 -9.12 -23.24
CA ASN A 308 13.93 -10.49 -22.81
C ASN A 308 14.42 -10.51 -21.35
N ILE A 309 15.28 -9.56 -20.97
CA ILE A 309 15.72 -9.38 -19.58
C ILE A 309 14.52 -9.12 -18.68
N LEU A 310 13.59 -8.26 -19.07
CA LEU A 310 12.38 -7.99 -18.31
C LEU A 310 11.50 -9.24 -18.12
N ARG A 311 11.33 -10.07 -19.18
CA ARG A 311 10.57 -11.32 -19.05
C ARG A 311 11.23 -12.29 -18.06
N ALA A 312 12.54 -12.44 -18.17
CA ALA A 312 13.32 -13.29 -17.26
C ALA A 312 13.22 -12.79 -15.81
N LEU A 313 13.35 -11.48 -15.57
CA LEU A 313 13.20 -10.86 -14.26
C LEU A 313 11.78 -11.01 -13.69
N LEU A 314 10.73 -10.91 -14.53
CA LEU A 314 9.34 -11.14 -14.10
C LEU A 314 9.14 -12.57 -13.61
N LYS A 315 9.71 -13.55 -14.33
CA LYS A 315 9.69 -14.96 -13.92
C LYS A 315 10.41 -15.17 -12.60
N ALA A 316 11.64 -14.68 -12.47
CA ALA A 316 12.40 -14.75 -11.23
C ALA A 316 11.68 -14.10 -10.04
N TYR A 317 11.06 -12.94 -10.25
CA TYR A 317 10.28 -12.26 -9.19
C TYR A 317 9.14 -13.14 -8.63
N GLN A 318 8.49 -13.95 -9.47
CA GLN A 318 7.46 -14.89 -9.03
C GLN A 318 8.08 -16.08 -8.28
N GLU A 319 9.24 -16.57 -8.72
CA GLU A 319 9.90 -17.75 -8.18
C GLU A 319 10.64 -17.48 -6.85
N ILE A 320 11.17 -16.27 -6.62
CA ILE A 320 11.93 -15.92 -5.41
C ILE A 320 11.15 -16.23 -4.11
N SER A 321 9.85 -16.03 -4.10
CA SER A 321 9.02 -16.22 -2.90
C SER A 321 8.86 -17.69 -2.49
N VAL A 322 9.09 -18.62 -3.40
CA VAL A 322 8.95 -20.07 -3.19
C VAL A 322 10.29 -20.81 -3.30
N ALA A 323 11.34 -20.13 -3.74
CA ALA A 323 12.67 -20.71 -3.89
C ALA A 323 13.30 -21.01 -2.53
N TYR A 324 13.91 -22.19 -2.37
CA TYR A 324 14.67 -22.57 -1.20
C TYR A 324 15.91 -21.65 -0.99
N ILE A 325 16.59 -21.27 -2.08
CA ILE A 325 17.65 -20.28 -2.11
C ILE A 325 17.12 -19.07 -2.83
N GLN A 326 16.92 -17.95 -2.12
CA GLN A 326 16.28 -16.75 -2.67
C GLN A 326 17.05 -16.09 -3.81
N SER A 327 18.38 -16.25 -3.88
CA SER A 327 19.20 -15.75 -4.99
C SER A 327 19.12 -16.61 -6.26
N LEU A 328 18.77 -17.90 -6.14
CA LEU A 328 18.81 -18.86 -7.23
C LEU A 328 18.06 -18.43 -8.50
N PRO A 329 16.82 -17.89 -8.43
CA PRO A 329 16.14 -17.42 -9.63
C PRO A 329 16.90 -16.34 -10.41
N LEU A 330 17.66 -15.48 -9.72
CA LEU A 330 18.50 -14.48 -10.38
C LEU A 330 19.77 -15.10 -10.98
N GLU A 331 20.36 -16.08 -10.31
CA GLU A 331 21.52 -16.81 -10.81
C GLU A 331 21.17 -17.58 -12.11
N LEU A 332 19.97 -18.16 -12.17
CA LEU A 332 19.46 -18.82 -13.38
C LEU A 332 19.30 -17.84 -14.56
N ILE A 333 18.80 -16.62 -14.32
CA ILE A 333 18.78 -15.59 -15.38
C ILE A 333 20.18 -15.35 -15.92
N VAL A 334 21.17 -15.20 -15.05
CA VAL A 334 22.56 -14.95 -15.47
C VAL A 334 23.12 -16.13 -16.27
N ALA A 335 22.78 -17.37 -15.90
CA ALA A 335 23.21 -18.56 -16.62
C ALA A 335 22.61 -18.64 -18.04
N GLU A 336 21.34 -18.25 -18.19
CA GLU A 336 20.58 -18.27 -19.44
C GLU A 336 20.90 -17.09 -20.38
N LEU A 337 21.62 -16.06 -19.92
CA LEU A 337 22.03 -14.95 -20.77
C LEU A 337 22.87 -15.47 -21.94
N PRO A 338 22.57 -15.06 -23.19
CA PRO A 338 23.44 -15.35 -24.32
C PRO A 338 24.81 -14.72 -24.10
N THR A 339 25.84 -15.52 -24.33
CA THR A 339 27.25 -15.06 -24.34
C THR A 339 27.52 -14.09 -25.44
#